data_a694ed90ab798f77dc07bb8abb6e0167
#
_entry.id   a694ed90ab798f77dc07bb8abb6e0167
#
_cell.length_a   1.000
_cell.length_b   1.000
_cell.length_c   1.000
_cell.angle_alpha   90.00
_cell.angle_beta   90.00
_cell.angle_gamma   90.00
#
_symmetry.space_group_name_H-M   'P 1'
#
loop_
_entity.id
_entity.type
_entity.pdbx_description
1 polymer ?
#
loop_
_entity_poly.entity_id
_entity_poly.type
_entity_poly.pdbx_seq_one_letter_code
_entity_poly.pdbx_strand_id
1 'polypeptide(L)'
;EMKKRGDYEFEYLFLKDTDLQACRGCFNCVSRGIEFCPLKDDRQMIQNKMAEADGLVLVSPVYVMTVSALLKNFIDRVAYLCHRPAYHGKKALVLCTTGGVGGKETLDYMEKITEAWGYQVNGKCGLTTAPWPATPGLQKKNKKTLDKSVQRFDQSLKSAGKERSGKIKVKIMDYVSFRIFQTISREVREYMPADYQFYQGKEYYQPARIGLLTRAVTGILLKVIFFMMRDMGPGEEKN
;
A
#
# COMPACT_ATOMS: atom_id res chain seq x y z
N GLU A 1 -17.26 -1.47 -16.14
CA GLU A 1 -16.30 -1.95 -17.14
C GLU A 1 -15.66 -3.30 -16.72
N MET A 2 -15.29 -3.53 -15.46
CA MET A 2 -14.77 -4.84 -14.99
C MET A 2 -15.77 -5.98 -15.24
N LYS A 3 -17.06 -5.83 -14.85
CA LYS A 3 -18.13 -6.84 -15.09
C LYS A 3 -18.28 -7.26 -16.54
N LYS A 4 -17.83 -6.44 -17.50
CA LYS A 4 -17.80 -6.80 -18.93
C LYS A 4 -16.62 -7.70 -19.31
N ARG A 5 -15.65 -7.91 -18.43
CA ARG A 5 -14.38 -8.61 -18.69
C ARG A 5 -14.27 -9.96 -18.01
N GLY A 6 -15.15 -10.24 -17.06
CA GLY A 6 -15.19 -11.50 -16.32
C GLY A 6 -16.23 -11.48 -15.23
N ASP A 7 -16.41 -12.63 -14.59
CA ASP A 7 -17.30 -12.81 -13.46
C ASP A 7 -16.60 -12.25 -12.22
N TYR A 8 -16.88 -10.97 -11.94
CA TYR A 8 -16.35 -10.25 -10.79
C TYR A 8 -17.47 -9.84 -9.86
N GLU A 9 -17.34 -10.21 -8.60
CA GLU A 9 -18.16 -9.68 -7.52
C GLU A 9 -17.50 -8.42 -6.96
N PHE A 10 -18.31 -7.38 -6.67
CA PHE A 10 -17.83 -6.12 -6.13
C PHE A 10 -18.50 -5.84 -4.80
N GLU A 11 -17.67 -5.66 -3.79
CA GLU A 11 -18.07 -5.07 -2.54
C GLU A 11 -17.66 -3.59 -2.51
N TYR A 12 -18.61 -2.71 -2.24
CA TYR A 12 -18.37 -1.27 -2.11
C TYR A 12 -18.34 -0.88 -0.64
N LEU A 13 -17.24 -0.24 -0.23
CA LEU A 13 -17.12 0.31 1.11
C LEU A 13 -16.88 1.82 1.00
N PHE A 14 -17.76 2.60 1.58
CA PHE A 14 -17.63 4.03 1.66
C PHE A 14 -17.16 4.43 3.06
N LEU A 15 -16.00 5.05 3.18
CA LEU A 15 -15.44 5.45 4.47
C LEU A 15 -16.35 6.43 5.25
N LYS A 16 -17.20 7.18 4.54
CA LYS A 16 -18.20 8.07 5.18
C LYS A 16 -19.30 7.31 5.94
N ASP A 17 -19.50 6.04 5.62
CA ASP A 17 -20.54 5.18 6.21
C ASP A 17 -19.95 4.23 7.28
N THR A 18 -18.69 4.45 7.67
CA THR A 18 -17.99 3.67 8.71
C THR A 18 -17.75 4.51 9.94
N ASP A 19 -17.79 3.87 11.12
CA ASP A 19 -17.31 4.47 12.37
C ASP A 19 -15.78 4.33 12.42
N LEU A 20 -15.08 5.25 11.77
CA LEU A 20 -13.62 5.30 11.78
C LEU A 20 -13.14 6.57 12.49
N GLN A 21 -12.80 6.44 13.77
CA GLN A 21 -12.32 7.54 14.59
C GLN A 21 -11.00 8.13 14.05
N ALA A 22 -10.77 9.42 14.30
CA ALA A 22 -9.55 10.10 13.90
C ALA A 22 -8.30 9.50 14.59
N CYS A 23 -7.25 9.27 13.82
CA CYS A 23 -5.97 8.78 14.36
C CYS A 23 -5.41 9.76 15.39
N ARG A 24 -5.03 9.24 16.58
CA ARG A 24 -4.45 10.05 17.66
C ARG A 24 -2.95 10.28 17.53
N GLY A 25 -2.28 9.68 16.53
CA GLY A 25 -0.84 9.82 16.35
C GLY A 25 0.01 9.20 17.47
N CYS A 26 -0.53 8.32 18.30
CA CYS A 26 0.14 7.78 19.48
C CYS A 26 1.25 6.75 19.17
N PHE A 27 1.40 6.34 17.93
CA PHE A 27 2.40 5.41 17.41
C PHE A 27 2.36 3.97 17.98
N ASN A 28 1.47 3.65 18.92
CA ASN A 28 1.38 2.32 19.55
C ASN A 28 1.22 1.17 18.54
N CYS A 29 0.42 1.37 17.48
CA CYS A 29 0.20 0.35 16.45
C CYS A 29 1.47 0.03 15.66
N VAL A 30 2.38 0.97 15.52
CA VAL A 30 3.67 0.79 14.84
C VAL A 30 4.68 0.15 15.78
N SER A 31 4.89 0.72 16.97
CA SER A 31 5.93 0.27 17.90
C SER A 31 5.59 -1.04 18.60
N ARG A 32 4.38 -1.16 19.16
CA ARG A 32 3.99 -2.27 20.06
C ARG A 32 3.12 -3.33 19.39
N GLY A 33 2.33 -2.93 18.40
CA GLY A 33 1.37 -3.79 17.70
C GLY A 33 -0.02 -3.14 17.60
N ILE A 34 -0.80 -3.59 16.61
CA ILE A 34 -2.11 -3.00 16.33
C ILE A 34 -3.13 -3.24 17.45
N GLU A 35 -2.96 -4.29 18.21
CA GLU A 35 -3.76 -4.61 19.41
C GLU A 35 -3.66 -3.55 20.50
N PHE A 36 -2.57 -2.78 20.53
CA PHE A 36 -2.36 -1.66 21.45
C PHE A 36 -2.95 -0.33 20.94
N CYS A 37 -3.66 -0.34 19.79
CA CYS A 37 -4.39 0.84 19.35
C CYS A 37 -5.53 1.14 20.32
N PRO A 38 -5.60 2.37 20.91
CA PRO A 38 -6.63 2.71 21.89
C PRO A 38 -8.02 2.88 21.26
N LEU A 39 -8.10 2.98 19.94
CA LEU A 39 -9.35 3.19 19.21
C LEU A 39 -9.97 1.84 18.84
N LYS A 40 -11.22 1.63 19.23
CA LYS A 40 -12.03 0.45 18.92
C LYS A 40 -13.15 0.89 18.00
N ASP A 41 -13.00 0.61 16.70
CA ASP A 41 -13.87 1.10 15.64
C ASP A 41 -13.79 0.18 14.41
N ASP A 42 -14.36 0.59 13.28
CA ASP A 42 -14.49 -0.21 12.06
C ASP A 42 -13.17 -0.48 11.31
N ARG A 43 -12.02 0.01 11.79
CA ARG A 43 -10.72 -0.23 11.16
C ARG A 43 -10.47 -1.72 10.88
N GLN A 44 -10.76 -2.60 11.87
CA GLN A 44 -10.53 -4.03 11.70
C GLN A 44 -11.46 -4.65 10.67
N MET A 45 -12.72 -4.24 10.64
CA MET A 45 -13.70 -4.68 9.63
C MET A 45 -13.24 -4.31 8.22
N ILE A 46 -12.77 -3.07 8.02
CA ILE A 46 -12.23 -2.62 6.72
C ILE A 46 -11.05 -3.49 6.30
N GLN A 47 -10.10 -3.74 7.22
CA GLN A 47 -8.92 -4.55 6.92
C GLN A 47 -9.26 -6.02 6.63
N ASN A 48 -10.26 -6.59 7.29
CA ASN A 48 -10.73 -7.95 7.00
C ASN A 48 -11.27 -8.04 5.56
N LYS A 49 -12.10 -7.08 5.15
CA LYS A 49 -12.59 -7.00 3.76
C LYS A 49 -11.46 -6.86 2.74
N MET A 50 -10.44 -6.05 3.04
CA MET A 50 -9.23 -5.93 2.20
C MET A 50 -8.46 -7.26 2.14
N ALA A 51 -8.43 -8.01 3.23
CA ALA A 51 -7.74 -9.31 3.30
C ALA A 51 -8.51 -10.42 2.55
N GLU A 52 -9.83 -10.40 2.56
CA GLU A 52 -10.69 -11.38 1.89
C GLU A 52 -10.73 -11.16 0.37
N ALA A 53 -10.75 -9.90 -0.09
CA ALA A 53 -10.83 -9.57 -1.50
C ALA A 53 -9.59 -10.01 -2.29
N ASP A 54 -9.77 -10.49 -3.52
CA ASP A 54 -8.67 -10.84 -4.45
C ASP A 54 -7.93 -9.61 -4.99
N GLY A 55 -8.58 -8.46 -5.01
CA GLY A 55 -8.00 -7.20 -5.45
C GLY A 55 -8.65 -5.98 -4.80
N LEU A 56 -7.92 -4.87 -4.81
CA LEU A 56 -8.36 -3.60 -4.24
C LEU A 56 -8.54 -2.55 -5.34
N VAL A 57 -9.66 -1.85 -5.32
CA VAL A 57 -9.82 -0.58 -6.05
C VAL A 57 -9.90 0.54 -5.02
N LEU A 58 -8.80 1.27 -4.86
CA LEU A 58 -8.72 2.41 -3.93
C LEU A 58 -9.13 3.68 -4.67
N VAL A 59 -10.12 4.39 -4.14
CA VAL A 59 -10.71 5.56 -4.81
C VAL A 59 -10.73 6.77 -3.89
N SER A 60 -10.35 7.94 -4.42
CA SER A 60 -10.48 9.21 -3.71
C SER A 60 -10.80 10.35 -4.67
N PRO A 61 -11.66 11.30 -4.29
CA PRO A 61 -11.62 12.62 -4.91
C PRO A 61 -10.32 13.34 -4.57
N VAL A 62 -9.87 14.22 -5.46
CA VAL A 62 -8.76 15.13 -5.17
C VAL A 62 -9.30 16.35 -4.42
N TYR A 63 -8.89 16.51 -3.19
CA TYR A 63 -9.17 17.69 -2.38
C TYR A 63 -7.86 18.35 -1.97
N VAL A 64 -7.72 19.64 -2.28
CA VAL A 64 -6.53 20.44 -1.95
C VAL A 64 -5.23 19.67 -2.33
N MET A 65 -5.14 19.26 -3.62
CA MET A 65 -3.98 18.59 -4.23
C MET A 65 -3.66 17.16 -3.74
N THR A 66 -4.50 16.57 -2.89
CA THR A 66 -4.27 15.21 -2.34
C THR A 66 -5.58 14.44 -2.13
N VAL A 67 -5.49 13.31 -1.45
CA VAL A 67 -6.65 12.47 -1.10
C VAL A 67 -7.59 13.17 -0.13
N SER A 68 -8.84 12.72 -0.06
CA SER A 68 -9.82 13.21 0.91
C SER A 68 -9.35 12.97 2.35
N ALA A 69 -9.81 13.80 3.30
CA ALA A 69 -9.53 13.64 4.73
C ALA A 69 -9.93 12.27 5.26
N LEU A 70 -11.06 11.71 4.80
CA LEU A 70 -11.51 10.37 5.20
C LEU A 70 -10.51 9.29 4.77
N LEU A 71 -10.01 9.34 3.53
CA LEU A 71 -9.01 8.39 3.08
C LEU A 71 -7.68 8.61 3.79
N LYS A 72 -7.27 9.87 4.02
CA LYS A 72 -6.05 10.15 4.78
C LYS A 72 -6.14 9.62 6.21
N ASN A 73 -7.29 9.79 6.88
CA ASN A 73 -7.49 9.20 8.20
C ASN A 73 -7.37 7.67 8.17
N PHE A 74 -7.99 6.99 7.21
CA PHE A 74 -7.82 5.54 7.07
C PHE A 74 -6.35 5.15 6.88
N ILE A 75 -5.60 5.85 6.02
CA ILE A 75 -4.17 5.62 5.82
C ILE A 75 -3.40 5.75 7.15
N ASP A 76 -3.68 6.79 7.94
CA ASP A 76 -3.03 7.00 9.23
C ASP A 76 -3.42 5.94 10.26
N ARG A 77 -4.68 5.46 10.21
CA ARG A 77 -5.19 4.40 11.09
C ARG A 77 -4.55 3.02 10.80
N VAL A 78 -3.96 2.84 9.63
CA VAL A 78 -3.24 1.62 9.23
C VAL A 78 -1.76 1.88 8.96
N ALA A 79 -1.17 2.93 9.56
CA ALA A 79 0.22 3.34 9.35
C ALA A 79 1.24 2.20 9.56
N TYR A 80 0.96 1.28 10.48
CA TYR A 80 1.83 0.13 10.74
C TYR A 80 1.99 -0.81 9.52
N LEU A 81 1.06 -0.77 8.55
CA LEU A 81 1.19 -1.54 7.31
C LEU A 81 2.38 -1.08 6.44
N CYS A 82 2.87 0.15 6.63
CA CYS A 82 4.09 0.60 5.97
C CYS A 82 5.34 -0.10 6.51
N HIS A 83 5.28 -0.58 7.75
CA HIS A 83 6.35 -1.36 8.40
C HIS A 83 6.14 -2.86 8.21
N ARG A 84 4.91 -3.32 8.33
CA ARG A 84 4.50 -4.74 8.30
C ARG A 84 3.44 -4.97 7.22
N PRO A 85 3.82 -4.93 5.94
CA PRO A 85 2.89 -5.12 4.83
C PRO A 85 2.13 -6.44 4.94
N ALA A 86 0.81 -6.40 4.73
CA ALA A 86 -0.07 -7.56 4.91
C ALA A 86 -0.66 -8.13 3.62
N TYR A 87 -0.60 -7.39 2.50
CA TYR A 87 -1.35 -7.72 1.29
C TYR A 87 -0.48 -8.17 0.12
N HIS A 88 0.68 -8.80 0.41
CA HIS A 88 1.59 -9.29 -0.61
C HIS A 88 0.93 -10.29 -1.58
N GLY A 89 1.17 -10.06 -2.88
CA GLY A 89 0.61 -10.88 -3.95
C GLY A 89 -0.76 -10.43 -4.45
N LYS A 90 -1.45 -9.55 -3.72
CA LYS A 90 -2.72 -8.96 -4.16
C LYS A 90 -2.48 -7.81 -5.14
N LYS A 91 -3.44 -7.62 -6.03
CA LYS A 91 -3.39 -6.58 -7.08
C LYS A 91 -4.25 -5.38 -6.68
N ALA A 92 -3.84 -4.19 -7.12
CA ALA A 92 -4.63 -2.99 -6.87
C ALA A 92 -4.73 -2.08 -8.10
N LEU A 93 -5.82 -1.33 -8.14
CA LEU A 93 -6.08 -0.20 -9.02
C LEU A 93 -6.29 1.04 -8.13
N VAL A 94 -5.57 2.11 -8.38
CA VAL A 94 -5.82 3.40 -7.73
C VAL A 94 -6.54 4.33 -8.68
N LEU A 95 -7.60 5.00 -8.18
CA LEU A 95 -8.43 5.89 -8.99
C LEU A 95 -8.66 7.21 -8.24
N CYS A 96 -8.50 8.32 -8.94
CA CYS A 96 -8.93 9.61 -8.40
C CYS A 96 -9.84 10.37 -9.38
N THR A 97 -10.68 11.24 -8.83
CA THR A 97 -11.43 12.25 -9.59
C THR A 97 -10.92 13.62 -9.23
N THR A 98 -10.76 14.50 -10.21
CA THR A 98 -10.24 15.86 -10.02
C THR A 98 -10.99 16.88 -10.86
N GLY A 99 -11.14 18.08 -10.34
CA GLY A 99 -11.66 19.23 -11.11
C GLY A 99 -10.67 19.79 -12.15
N GLY A 100 -9.39 19.31 -12.17
CA GLY A 100 -8.39 19.75 -13.15
C GLY A 100 -6.95 19.60 -12.69
N VAL A 101 -6.65 19.78 -11.41
CA VAL A 101 -5.28 19.78 -10.84
C VAL A 101 -5.13 18.76 -9.73
N GLY A 102 -3.88 18.43 -9.36
CA GLY A 102 -3.56 17.53 -8.25
C GLY A 102 -3.80 16.03 -8.53
N GLY A 103 -4.29 15.67 -9.71
CA GLY A 103 -4.63 14.28 -10.02
C GLY A 103 -3.42 13.36 -10.11
N LYS A 104 -2.32 13.83 -10.69
CA LYS A 104 -1.08 13.04 -10.79
C LYS A 104 -0.47 12.81 -9.42
N GLU A 105 -0.31 13.85 -8.64
CA GLU A 105 0.27 13.84 -7.29
C GLU A 105 -0.53 12.91 -6.36
N THR A 106 -1.86 13.01 -6.43
CA THR A 106 -2.76 12.14 -5.66
C THR A 106 -2.61 10.67 -6.05
N LEU A 107 -2.56 10.35 -7.36
CA LEU A 107 -2.35 8.99 -7.83
C LEU A 107 -0.98 8.44 -7.44
N ASP A 108 0.07 9.24 -7.54
CA ASP A 108 1.42 8.84 -7.17
C ASP A 108 1.52 8.59 -5.64
N TYR A 109 0.82 9.40 -4.83
CA TYR A 109 0.69 9.17 -3.39
C TYR A 109 -0.07 7.88 -3.08
N MET A 110 -1.25 7.69 -3.69
CA MET A 110 -2.07 6.49 -3.49
C MET A 110 -1.34 5.22 -3.92
N GLU A 111 -0.61 5.24 -5.04
CA GLU A 111 0.23 4.15 -5.51
C GLU A 111 1.26 3.76 -4.45
N LYS A 112 2.08 4.73 -4.00
CA LYS A 112 3.14 4.50 -3.00
C LYS A 112 2.60 3.90 -1.70
N ILE A 113 1.49 4.42 -1.18
CA ILE A 113 0.89 3.91 0.05
C ILE A 113 0.31 2.51 -0.14
N THR A 114 -0.37 2.27 -1.27
CA THR A 114 -0.95 0.96 -1.57
C THR A 114 0.14 -0.10 -1.75
N GLU A 115 1.26 0.25 -2.39
CA GLU A 115 2.44 -0.60 -2.50
C GLU A 115 3.11 -0.84 -1.15
N ALA A 116 3.19 0.17 -0.29
CA ALA A 116 3.71 0.01 1.07
C ALA A 116 2.86 -0.95 1.92
N TRP A 117 1.57 -1.13 1.63
CA TRP A 117 0.73 -2.14 2.25
C TRP A 117 0.95 -3.56 1.70
N GLY A 118 1.73 -3.70 0.62
CA GLY A 118 2.09 -4.97 -0.02
C GLY A 118 1.35 -5.27 -1.31
N TYR A 119 0.43 -4.42 -1.77
CA TYR A 119 -0.23 -4.61 -3.06
C TYR A 119 0.71 -4.35 -4.23
N GLN A 120 0.42 -4.97 -5.36
CA GLN A 120 0.97 -4.58 -6.66
C GLN A 120 -0.03 -3.69 -7.37
N VAL A 121 0.30 -2.41 -7.58
CA VAL A 121 -0.55 -1.47 -8.28
C VAL A 121 -0.39 -1.66 -9.80
N ASN A 122 -1.44 -2.18 -10.44
CA ASN A 122 -1.44 -2.50 -11.88
C ASN A 122 -2.28 -1.54 -12.73
N GLY A 123 -2.82 -0.50 -12.12
CA GLY A 123 -3.55 0.55 -12.82
C GLY A 123 -3.61 1.85 -12.03
N LYS A 124 -3.45 2.96 -12.73
CA LYS A 124 -3.68 4.32 -12.22
C LYS A 124 -4.71 5.01 -13.11
N CYS A 125 -5.77 5.53 -12.53
CA CYS A 125 -6.88 6.13 -13.25
C CYS A 125 -7.23 7.50 -12.67
N GLY A 126 -6.84 8.56 -13.34
CA GLY A 126 -7.26 9.93 -13.05
C GLY A 126 -8.39 10.35 -13.99
N LEU A 127 -9.54 10.72 -13.43
CA LEU A 127 -10.69 11.18 -14.19
C LEU A 127 -10.93 12.66 -13.89
N THR A 128 -11.03 13.47 -14.94
CA THR A 128 -11.40 14.86 -14.79
C THR A 128 -12.93 14.97 -14.68
N THR A 129 -13.40 15.51 -13.57
CA THR A 129 -14.83 15.70 -13.28
C THR A 129 -15.05 17.12 -12.77
N ALA A 130 -15.77 17.92 -13.50
CA ALA A 130 -16.19 19.25 -13.07
C ALA A 130 -17.55 19.18 -12.36
N PRO A 131 -17.94 20.16 -11.56
CA PRO A 131 -19.27 20.22 -10.95
C PRO A 131 -20.40 20.52 -11.96
N TRP A 132 -20.06 20.72 -13.22
CA TRP A 132 -20.96 20.88 -14.36
C TRP A 132 -20.85 19.68 -15.31
N PRO A 133 -21.84 19.47 -16.22
CA PRO A 133 -21.82 18.36 -17.17
C PRO A 133 -20.56 18.34 -18.04
N ALA A 134 -19.92 17.18 -18.12
CA ALA A 134 -18.72 16.99 -18.94
C ALA A 134 -19.05 17.05 -20.43
N THR A 135 -18.20 17.72 -21.21
CA THR A 135 -18.30 17.73 -22.68
C THR A 135 -18.16 16.29 -23.26
N PRO A 136 -18.71 16.01 -24.46
CA PRO A 136 -18.52 14.70 -25.10
C PRO A 136 -17.05 14.32 -25.29
N GLY A 137 -16.18 15.30 -25.58
CA GLY A 137 -14.74 15.06 -25.68
C GLY A 137 -14.09 14.63 -24.37
N LEU A 138 -14.45 15.27 -23.26
CA LEU A 138 -13.97 14.90 -21.92
C LEU A 138 -14.52 13.52 -21.49
N GLN A 139 -15.78 13.23 -21.75
CA GLN A 139 -16.37 11.92 -21.48
C GLN A 139 -15.61 10.79 -22.23
N LYS A 140 -15.32 11.02 -23.53
CA LYS A 140 -14.54 10.07 -24.35
C LYS A 140 -13.13 9.88 -23.82
N LYS A 141 -12.45 10.95 -23.37
CA LYS A 141 -11.12 10.91 -22.75
C LYS A 141 -11.14 10.11 -21.45
N ASN A 142 -12.06 10.44 -20.56
CA ASN A 142 -12.23 9.74 -19.28
C ASN A 142 -12.51 8.26 -19.49
N LYS A 143 -13.45 7.93 -20.42
CA LYS A 143 -13.76 6.53 -20.76
C LYS A 143 -12.52 5.78 -21.24
N LYS A 144 -11.73 6.36 -22.16
CA LYS A 144 -10.49 5.74 -22.66
C LYS A 144 -9.48 5.49 -21.53
N THR A 145 -9.33 6.44 -20.59
CA THR A 145 -8.42 6.32 -19.44
C THR A 145 -8.89 5.20 -18.50
N LEU A 146 -10.19 5.16 -18.19
CA LEU A 146 -10.78 4.13 -17.37
C LEU A 146 -10.63 2.74 -18.00
N ASP A 147 -10.99 2.57 -19.27
CA ASP A 147 -10.90 1.31 -19.99
C ASP A 147 -9.48 0.75 -20.01
N LYS A 148 -8.48 1.60 -20.23
CA LYS A 148 -7.06 1.21 -20.20
C LYS A 148 -6.61 0.75 -18.81
N SER A 149 -6.98 1.45 -17.76
CA SER A 149 -6.60 1.13 -16.39
C SER A 149 -7.28 -0.14 -15.92
N VAL A 150 -8.57 -0.28 -16.22
CA VAL A 150 -9.38 -1.48 -15.94
C VAL A 150 -8.83 -2.71 -16.67
N GLN A 151 -8.43 -2.55 -17.95
CA GLN A 151 -7.84 -3.66 -18.71
C GLN A 151 -6.55 -4.18 -18.08
N ARG A 152 -5.67 -3.29 -17.65
CA ARG A 152 -4.41 -3.67 -16.98
C ARG A 152 -4.68 -4.39 -15.67
N PHE A 153 -5.63 -3.87 -14.88
CA PHE A 153 -6.00 -4.47 -13.61
C PHE A 153 -6.63 -5.86 -13.80
N ASP A 154 -7.56 -6.02 -14.76
CA ASP A 154 -8.14 -7.31 -15.14
C ASP A 154 -7.08 -8.35 -15.54
N GLN A 155 -6.15 -7.96 -16.41
CA GLN A 155 -5.05 -8.82 -16.81
C GLN A 155 -4.17 -9.25 -15.63
N SER A 156 -3.92 -8.35 -14.70
CA SER A 156 -3.12 -8.63 -13.51
C SER A 156 -3.82 -9.57 -12.54
N LEU A 157 -5.14 -9.45 -12.35
CA LEU A 157 -5.92 -10.38 -11.53
C LEU A 157 -5.93 -11.79 -12.14
N LYS A 158 -6.10 -11.91 -13.44
CA LYS A 158 -6.06 -13.19 -14.17
C LYS A 158 -4.68 -13.86 -14.10
N SER A 159 -3.60 -13.08 -14.10
CA SER A 159 -2.24 -13.60 -13.93
C SER A 159 -1.92 -14.04 -12.51
N ALA A 160 -2.46 -13.37 -11.50
CA ALA A 160 -2.24 -13.69 -10.10
C ALA A 160 -2.69 -15.12 -9.74
N GLY A 161 -3.79 -15.60 -10.32
CA GLY A 161 -4.24 -16.99 -10.15
C GLY A 161 -3.22 -18.03 -10.64
N LYS A 162 -2.44 -17.70 -11.66
CA LYS A 162 -1.38 -18.57 -12.20
C LYS A 162 -0.08 -18.49 -11.39
N GLU A 163 0.22 -17.33 -10.79
CA GLU A 163 1.42 -17.10 -9.97
C GLU A 163 1.32 -17.76 -8.57
N ARG A 164 0.11 -18.02 -8.06
CA ARG A 164 -0.11 -18.66 -6.74
C ARG A 164 0.51 -20.07 -6.62
N SER A 165 0.84 -20.72 -7.73
CA SER A 165 1.43 -22.08 -7.74
C SER A 165 2.96 -22.11 -7.66
N GLY A 166 3.66 -20.98 -7.71
CA GLY A 166 5.12 -20.90 -7.74
C GLY A 166 5.73 -19.93 -6.74
N LYS A 167 7.02 -20.13 -6.39
CA LYS A 167 7.77 -19.17 -5.58
C LYS A 167 7.96 -17.87 -6.37
N ILE A 168 7.51 -16.76 -5.82
CA ILE A 168 7.56 -15.43 -6.44
C ILE A 168 9.03 -15.00 -6.65
N LYS A 169 9.32 -14.43 -7.83
CA LYS A 169 10.60 -13.78 -8.10
C LYS A 169 10.61 -12.37 -7.49
N VAL A 170 11.46 -12.13 -6.53
CA VAL A 170 11.56 -10.86 -5.82
C VAL A 170 12.41 -9.87 -6.61
N LYS A 171 11.94 -8.63 -6.78
CA LYS A 171 12.73 -7.53 -7.34
C LYS A 171 13.78 -7.08 -6.31
N ILE A 172 14.93 -6.59 -6.82
CA ILE A 172 16.05 -6.15 -5.96
C ILE A 172 15.58 -5.09 -4.94
N MET A 173 14.86 -4.05 -5.37
CA MET A 173 14.44 -2.97 -4.47
C MET A 173 13.43 -3.42 -3.41
N ASP A 174 12.54 -4.35 -3.73
CA ASP A 174 11.60 -4.92 -2.76
C ASP A 174 12.36 -5.72 -1.68
N TYR A 175 13.40 -6.45 -2.10
CA TYR A 175 14.26 -7.17 -1.16
C TYR A 175 15.13 -6.23 -0.33
N VAL A 176 15.63 -5.16 -0.91
CA VAL A 176 16.36 -4.10 -0.18
C VAL A 176 15.46 -3.51 0.91
N SER A 177 14.24 -3.11 0.57
CA SER A 177 13.26 -2.58 1.55
C SER A 177 13.00 -3.57 2.68
N PHE A 178 12.72 -4.84 2.36
CA PHE A 178 12.54 -5.89 3.36
C PHE A 178 13.74 -5.99 4.31
N ARG A 179 14.95 -6.03 3.76
CA ARG A 179 16.19 -6.18 4.54
C ARG A 179 16.52 -4.95 5.39
N ILE A 180 16.17 -3.74 4.92
CA ILE A 180 16.28 -2.51 5.73
C ILE A 180 15.43 -2.64 6.98
N PHE A 181 14.13 -2.91 6.83
CA PHE A 181 13.23 -3.06 7.97
C PHE A 181 13.64 -4.20 8.90
N GLN A 182 14.09 -5.34 8.33
CA GLN A 182 14.57 -6.48 9.10
C GLN A 182 15.81 -6.11 9.93
N THR A 183 16.75 -5.34 9.37
CA THR A 183 17.97 -4.94 10.09
C THR A 183 17.65 -3.93 11.16
N ILE A 184 16.93 -2.86 10.81
CA ILE A 184 16.53 -1.81 11.77
C ILE A 184 15.74 -2.43 12.94
N SER A 185 14.79 -3.32 12.65
CA SER A 185 13.95 -3.94 13.70
C SER A 185 14.75 -4.73 14.74
N ARG A 186 15.94 -5.25 14.39
CA ARG A 186 16.86 -5.91 15.34
C ARG A 186 17.57 -4.91 16.22
N GLU A 187 18.00 -3.78 15.65
CA GLU A 187 18.73 -2.72 16.36
C GLU A 187 17.83 -1.98 17.36
N VAL A 188 16.57 -1.74 16.97
CA VAL A 188 15.61 -1.00 17.79
C VAL A 188 14.54 -1.90 18.43
N ARG A 189 14.85 -3.17 18.68
CA ARG A 189 13.88 -4.18 19.17
C ARG A 189 13.17 -3.78 20.47
N GLU A 190 13.83 -3.02 21.33
CA GLU A 190 13.27 -2.54 22.61
C GLU A 190 12.24 -1.45 22.40
N TYR A 191 12.43 -0.60 21.39
CA TYR A 191 11.53 0.49 21.02
C TYR A 191 10.40 0.04 20.08
N MET A 192 10.69 -0.97 19.21
CA MET A 192 9.78 -1.46 18.18
C MET A 192 9.63 -3.00 18.21
N PRO A 193 9.16 -3.57 19.32
CA PRO A 193 9.05 -5.02 19.46
C PRO A 193 8.14 -5.68 18.42
N ALA A 194 7.10 -4.99 17.96
CA ALA A 194 6.19 -5.52 16.93
C ALA A 194 6.88 -5.73 15.57
N ASP A 195 7.75 -4.83 15.15
CA ASP A 195 8.53 -5.00 13.93
C ASP A 195 9.54 -6.13 14.09
N TYR A 196 10.24 -6.19 15.22
CA TYR A 196 11.18 -7.29 15.50
C TYR A 196 10.49 -8.65 15.42
N GLN A 197 9.34 -8.83 16.07
CA GLN A 197 8.56 -10.06 16.02
C GLN A 197 8.10 -10.40 14.59
N PHE A 198 7.69 -9.38 13.82
CA PHE A 198 7.24 -9.58 12.45
C PHE A 198 8.38 -10.05 11.52
N TYR A 199 9.58 -9.49 11.65
CA TYR A 199 10.71 -9.77 10.75
C TYR A 199 11.57 -10.95 11.20
N GLN A 200 11.47 -11.38 12.45
CA GLN A 200 12.27 -12.46 13.02
C GLN A 200 12.04 -13.77 12.26
N GLY A 201 13.13 -14.44 11.84
CA GLY A 201 13.09 -15.73 11.17
C GLY A 201 12.60 -15.71 9.72
N LYS A 202 12.20 -14.55 9.18
CA LYS A 202 11.74 -14.46 7.79
C LYS A 202 12.88 -14.24 6.82
N GLU A 203 12.82 -14.90 5.67
CA GLU A 203 13.68 -14.60 4.51
C GLU A 203 13.09 -13.52 3.61
N TYR A 204 11.75 -13.40 3.59
CA TYR A 204 10.97 -12.39 2.89
C TYR A 204 9.54 -12.36 3.44
N TYR A 205 8.71 -11.44 2.99
CA TYR A 205 7.32 -11.29 3.42
C TYR A 205 6.46 -12.53 3.18
N GLN A 206 6.79 -13.33 2.17
CA GLN A 206 6.11 -14.55 1.76
C GLN A 206 7.10 -15.53 1.11
N PRO A 207 6.76 -16.82 0.91
CA PRO A 207 7.63 -17.76 0.24
C PRO A 207 8.07 -17.25 -1.14
N ALA A 208 9.37 -17.07 -1.34
CA ALA A 208 9.91 -16.44 -2.55
C ALA A 208 11.25 -17.08 -2.97
N ARG A 209 11.59 -16.93 -4.26
CA ARG A 209 12.94 -17.24 -4.77
C ARG A 209 13.77 -15.97 -4.83
N ILE A 210 14.80 -15.90 -4.00
CA ILE A 210 15.73 -14.77 -3.96
C ILE A 210 17.03 -15.22 -4.62
N GLY A 211 17.28 -14.70 -5.84
CA GLY A 211 18.47 -15.04 -6.60
C GLY A 211 19.78 -14.59 -5.92
N LEU A 212 20.87 -15.28 -6.17
CA LEU A 212 22.20 -14.94 -5.64
C LEU A 212 22.60 -13.51 -5.97
N LEU A 213 22.36 -13.06 -7.19
CA LEU A 213 22.63 -11.68 -7.62
C LEU A 213 21.82 -10.67 -6.79
N THR A 214 20.53 -10.93 -6.55
CA THR A 214 19.67 -10.09 -5.71
C THR A 214 20.26 -10.00 -4.30
N ARG A 215 20.69 -11.11 -3.71
CA ARG A 215 21.31 -11.14 -2.36
C ARG A 215 22.62 -10.33 -2.33
N ALA A 216 23.49 -10.51 -3.33
CA ALA A 216 24.79 -9.81 -3.40
C ALA A 216 24.62 -8.29 -3.57
N VAL A 217 23.79 -7.87 -4.55
CA VAL A 217 23.53 -6.44 -4.79
C VAL A 217 22.85 -5.81 -3.57
N THR A 218 21.89 -6.47 -2.95
CA THR A 218 21.26 -5.99 -1.72
C THR A 218 22.27 -5.83 -0.61
N GLY A 219 23.21 -6.77 -0.43
CA GLY A 219 24.26 -6.65 0.59
C GLY A 219 25.14 -5.41 0.43
N ILE A 220 25.49 -5.05 -0.82
CA ILE A 220 26.23 -3.83 -1.14
C ILE A 220 25.39 -2.58 -0.84
N LEU A 221 24.16 -2.54 -1.33
CA LEU A 221 23.25 -1.41 -1.14
C LEU A 221 22.98 -1.14 0.34
N LEU A 222 22.77 -2.19 1.14
CA LEU A 222 22.55 -2.03 2.58
C LEU A 222 23.76 -1.37 3.27
N LYS A 223 24.99 -1.76 2.94
CA LYS A 223 26.18 -1.11 3.51
C LYS A 223 26.20 0.39 3.22
N VAL A 224 25.88 0.80 1.99
CA VAL A 224 25.80 2.22 1.60
C VAL A 224 24.68 2.93 2.35
N ILE A 225 23.48 2.34 2.38
CA ILE A 225 22.32 2.94 3.03
C ILE A 225 22.55 3.11 4.53
N PHE A 226 23.04 2.08 5.23
CA PHE A 226 23.31 2.17 6.67
C PHE A 226 24.48 3.12 6.98
N PHE A 227 25.48 3.23 6.11
CA PHE A 227 26.49 4.26 6.24
C PHE A 227 25.88 5.68 6.15
N MET A 228 24.93 5.91 5.23
CA MET A 228 24.22 7.19 5.11
C MET A 228 23.27 7.45 6.30
N MET A 229 22.73 6.40 6.91
CA MET A 229 21.78 6.47 8.02
C MET A 229 22.44 6.38 9.40
N ARG A 230 23.77 6.35 9.49
CA ARG A 230 24.51 6.12 10.76
C ARG A 230 24.13 7.09 11.90
N ASP A 231 23.72 8.31 11.53
CA ASP A 231 23.35 9.34 12.50
C ASP A 231 21.84 9.30 12.89
N MET A 232 21.09 8.32 12.35
CA MET A 232 19.65 8.13 12.62
C MET A 232 19.38 6.99 13.63
N GLY A 233 20.42 6.32 14.10
CA GLY A 233 20.30 5.28 15.13
C GLY A 233 19.90 5.84 16.50
N PRO A 234 19.46 4.98 17.45
CA PRO A 234 19.21 5.40 18.80
C PRO A 234 20.48 6.00 19.39
N GLY A 235 20.38 7.24 19.90
CA GLY A 235 21.51 7.87 20.60
C GLY A 235 21.90 7.05 21.82
N GLU A 236 23.21 6.96 22.12
CA GLU A 236 23.65 6.44 23.41
C GLU A 236 23.08 7.38 24.50
N GLU A 237 22.22 6.87 25.39
CA GLU A 237 21.89 7.57 26.61
C GLU A 237 23.21 7.69 27.39
N LYS A 238 23.80 8.88 27.39
CA LYS A 238 24.90 9.19 28.29
C LYS A 238 24.30 9.21 29.72
N ASN A 239 24.50 8.11 30.43
CA ASN A 239 24.31 8.05 31.88
C ASN A 239 25.19 9.09 32.60
#